data_6110b42d90bd12beda80d55717bc5bd9
#
_entry.id   6110b42d90bd12beda80d55717bc5bd9
#
_cell.length_a   1.000
_cell.length_b   1.000
_cell.length_c   1.000
_cell.angle_alpha   90.00
_cell.angle_beta   90.00
_cell.angle_gamma   90.00
#
_symmetry.space_group_name_H-M   'P 1'
#
loop_
_entity.id
_entity.type
_entity.pdbx_description
1 polymer ?
#
loop_
_entity_poly.entity_id
_entity_poly.type
_entity_poly.pdbx_seq_one_letter_code
_entity_poly.pdbx_strand_id
1 'polypeptide(L)'
;MASALAGLGFALVVLSGCASVHSSDVVEAAPAGHPPGPAEVRLVVSRDFGAKVMRDLVVPADDDLDVLRLLAEHADVETEYGGGFIDGIDGLQSSFGAVGSADAADWFYWVDGTLADVGAADWMLRGGETVWWDYHRWADAAVVPAALHAFPRPYAARPLAFTAAADVAGVDEWAGAAGLDLETRRGLEDGEPVGGLVMATAAEAAATPWIAQLLGSARSGIEFVSAVAGSLTLLSPDGETGPAASAIAQPVTDPDHPSRPFLVVLGVSRADLVDVLPRLTAESLSATVAVAVVDGELVRLPWGGP
;
A
#
# COMPACT_ATOMS: atom_id res chain seq x y z
N MET A 1 -19.59 -83.27 42.77
CA MET A 1 -19.31 -82.85 41.37
C MET A 1 -20.08 -81.61 41.08
N ALA A 2 -19.50 -80.44 41.15
CA ALA A 2 -20.00 -79.22 40.54
C ALA A 2 -18.98 -78.12 40.96
N SER A 3 -18.23 -77.65 40.03
CA SER A 3 -17.25 -76.61 40.19
C SER A 3 -17.93 -75.28 40.18
N ALA A 4 -17.61 -74.40 41.18
CA ALA A 4 -17.98 -73.03 41.19
C ALA A 4 -16.84 -72.19 40.60
N LEU A 5 -17.14 -71.42 39.53
CA LEU A 5 -16.21 -70.34 39.00
C LEU A 5 -16.61 -69.02 39.62
N ALA A 6 -15.66 -68.46 40.34
CA ALA A 6 -15.73 -67.09 40.85
C ALA A 6 -15.32 -66.10 39.73
N GLY A 7 -16.22 -65.17 39.39
CA GLY A 7 -15.94 -64.04 38.46
C GLY A 7 -15.36 -62.87 39.22
N LEU A 8 -14.17 -62.45 38.83
CA LEU A 8 -13.51 -61.21 39.28
C LEU A 8 -13.97 -60.03 38.42
N GLY A 9 -14.74 -59.12 39.02
CA GLY A 9 -15.13 -57.88 38.37
C GLY A 9 -14.00 -56.87 38.40
N PHE A 10 -13.53 -56.44 37.24
CA PHE A 10 -12.59 -55.34 37.05
C PHE A 10 -13.38 -54.03 36.91
N ALA A 11 -13.26 -53.19 37.88
CA ALA A 11 -13.81 -51.83 37.81
C ALA A 11 -12.86 -50.94 36.97
N LEU A 12 -13.33 -50.52 35.80
CA LEU A 12 -12.63 -49.54 34.96
C LEU A 12 -12.94 -48.13 35.45
N VAL A 13 -11.97 -47.50 36.10
CA VAL A 13 -12.03 -46.07 36.44
C VAL A 13 -11.68 -45.27 35.19
N VAL A 14 -12.68 -44.62 34.58
CA VAL A 14 -12.49 -43.66 33.49
C VAL A 14 -12.12 -42.32 34.11
N LEU A 15 -10.84 -41.94 34.07
CA LEU A 15 -10.38 -40.60 34.35
C LEU A 15 -10.72 -39.73 33.14
N SER A 16 -11.79 -38.92 33.28
CA SER A 16 -12.08 -37.83 32.35
C SER A 16 -11.07 -36.73 32.56
N GLY A 17 -9.99 -36.74 31.80
CA GLY A 17 -9.07 -35.59 31.67
C GLY A 17 -9.77 -34.51 30.84
N CYS A 18 -10.17 -33.39 31.45
CA CYS A 18 -10.48 -32.15 30.73
C CYS A 18 -9.20 -31.64 30.09
N ALA A 19 -9.01 -31.98 28.81
CA ALA A 19 -8.08 -31.26 27.97
C ALA A 19 -8.68 -29.89 27.71
N SER A 20 -8.11 -28.85 28.29
CA SER A 20 -8.35 -27.46 27.92
C SER A 20 -7.87 -27.30 26.49
N VAL A 21 -8.79 -27.29 25.54
CA VAL A 21 -8.51 -26.87 24.17
C VAL A 21 -8.23 -25.37 24.26
N HIS A 22 -6.97 -24.99 24.16
CA HIS A 22 -6.63 -23.62 23.83
C HIS A 22 -7.22 -23.38 22.44
N SER A 23 -8.28 -22.61 22.39
CA SER A 23 -8.73 -21.99 21.15
C SER A 23 -7.58 -21.08 20.73
N SER A 24 -6.77 -21.55 19.79
CA SER A 24 -5.99 -20.63 18.97
C SER A 24 -7.05 -19.78 18.26
N ASP A 25 -7.15 -18.52 18.65
CA ASP A 25 -7.94 -17.54 17.93
C ASP A 25 -7.40 -17.55 16.50
N VAL A 26 -8.14 -18.18 15.61
CA VAL A 26 -7.88 -18.09 14.17
C VAL A 26 -8.24 -16.66 13.84
N VAL A 27 -7.22 -15.80 13.70
CA VAL A 27 -7.40 -14.47 13.16
C VAL A 27 -7.95 -14.66 11.75
N GLU A 28 -9.24 -14.39 11.60
CA GLU A 28 -9.93 -14.50 10.32
C GLU A 28 -9.29 -13.45 9.40
N ALA A 29 -8.71 -13.92 8.30
CA ALA A 29 -8.13 -13.02 7.31
C ALA A 29 -9.22 -12.06 6.81
N ALA A 30 -9.03 -10.76 7.02
CA ALA A 30 -9.95 -9.76 6.50
C ALA A 30 -10.02 -9.87 4.97
N PRO A 31 -11.17 -9.54 4.36
CA PRO A 31 -11.25 -9.45 2.91
C PRO A 31 -10.21 -8.46 2.38
N ALA A 32 -9.49 -8.85 1.33
CA ALA A 32 -8.43 -8.05 0.74
C ALA A 32 -8.91 -6.61 0.46
N GLY A 33 -8.10 -5.63 0.82
CA GLY A 33 -8.43 -4.23 0.61
C GLY A 33 -9.33 -3.57 1.66
N HIS A 34 -9.75 -4.28 2.70
CA HIS A 34 -10.56 -3.66 3.75
C HIS A 34 -9.70 -2.78 4.67
N PRO A 35 -10.02 -1.47 4.83
CA PRO A 35 -9.30 -0.61 5.76
C PRO A 35 -9.52 -1.09 7.21
N PRO A 36 -8.49 -1.03 8.08
CA PRO A 36 -8.64 -1.39 9.48
C PRO A 36 -9.55 -0.39 10.21
N GLY A 37 -10.26 -0.89 11.21
CA GLY A 37 -11.03 -0.06 12.14
C GLY A 37 -10.13 0.75 13.08
N PRO A 38 -10.68 1.71 13.86
CA PRO A 38 -9.89 2.60 14.71
C PRO A 38 -9.14 1.90 15.86
N ALA A 39 -9.46 0.64 16.16
CA ALA A 39 -8.77 -0.18 17.15
C ALA A 39 -8.04 -1.38 16.52
N GLU A 40 -7.80 -1.31 15.22
CA GLU A 40 -7.18 -2.37 14.43
C GLU A 40 -6.03 -1.80 13.61
N VAL A 41 -5.08 -2.64 13.23
CA VAL A 41 -4.05 -2.35 12.22
C VAL A 41 -4.09 -3.42 11.15
N ARG A 42 -3.74 -3.03 9.92
CA ARG A 42 -3.62 -3.96 8.81
C ARG A 42 -2.16 -4.19 8.49
N LEU A 43 -1.76 -5.45 8.34
CA LEU A 43 -0.45 -5.87 7.85
C LEU A 43 -0.60 -6.49 6.47
N VAL A 44 0.12 -5.92 5.50
CA VAL A 44 0.27 -6.50 4.17
C VAL A 44 1.75 -6.83 3.95
N VAL A 45 2.06 -8.04 3.51
CA VAL A 45 3.40 -8.47 3.10
C VAL A 45 3.32 -8.97 1.68
N SER A 46 4.15 -8.42 0.81
CA SER A 46 4.15 -8.76 -0.61
C SER A 46 5.54 -8.73 -1.21
N ARG A 47 5.64 -9.02 -2.49
CA ARG A 47 6.81 -8.79 -3.31
C ARG A 47 6.44 -8.24 -4.67
N ASP A 48 7.44 -7.66 -5.33
CA ASP A 48 7.32 -7.15 -6.70
C ASP A 48 6.22 -6.08 -6.80
N PHE A 49 6.27 -5.09 -5.87
CA PHE A 49 5.31 -3.97 -5.76
C PHE A 49 3.85 -4.42 -5.61
N GLY A 50 3.63 -5.46 -4.79
CA GLY A 50 2.31 -6.01 -4.54
C GLY A 50 1.81 -6.99 -5.59
N ALA A 51 2.61 -7.32 -6.62
CA ALA A 51 2.22 -8.31 -7.63
C ALA A 51 1.95 -9.69 -7.00
N LYS A 52 2.67 -10.02 -5.94
CA LYS A 52 2.42 -11.24 -5.15
C LYS A 52 2.23 -10.90 -3.68
N VAL A 53 0.99 -10.86 -3.23
CA VAL A 53 0.64 -10.75 -1.82
C VAL A 53 0.89 -12.09 -1.13
N MET A 54 1.68 -12.05 -0.05
CA MET A 54 2.03 -13.21 0.77
C MET A 54 1.17 -13.25 2.04
N ARG A 55 0.85 -12.08 2.62
CA ARG A 55 -0.02 -11.92 3.79
C ARG A 55 -0.87 -10.67 3.64
N ASP A 56 -2.08 -10.74 4.17
CA ASP A 56 -3.01 -9.61 4.29
C ASP A 56 -3.90 -9.87 5.50
N LEU A 57 -3.64 -9.18 6.60
CA LEU A 57 -4.23 -9.42 7.90
C LEU A 57 -4.72 -8.13 8.51
N VAL A 58 -5.85 -8.17 9.22
CA VAL A 58 -6.28 -7.11 10.13
C VAL A 58 -6.26 -7.68 11.55
N VAL A 59 -5.56 -7.00 12.44
CA VAL A 59 -5.36 -7.44 13.82
C VAL A 59 -5.67 -6.30 14.80
N PRO A 60 -6.06 -6.60 16.04
CA PRO A 60 -6.22 -5.57 17.06
C PRO A 60 -4.94 -4.77 17.28
N ALA A 61 -5.05 -3.45 17.41
CA ALA A 61 -3.96 -2.59 17.86
C ALA A 61 -3.89 -2.58 19.38
N ASP A 62 -2.69 -2.66 19.95
CA ASP A 62 -2.45 -2.39 21.36
C ASP A 62 -1.55 -1.15 21.54
N ASP A 63 -1.45 -0.64 22.78
CA ASP A 63 -0.75 0.62 23.06
C ASP A 63 0.78 0.55 22.84
N ASP A 64 1.36 -0.66 22.81
CA ASP A 64 2.80 -0.90 22.71
C ASP A 64 3.17 -1.58 21.38
N LEU A 65 2.28 -1.57 20.37
CA LEU A 65 2.52 -2.22 19.09
C LEU A 65 3.39 -1.34 18.19
N ASP A 66 4.59 -1.82 17.88
CA ASP A 66 5.44 -1.26 16.82
C ASP A 66 5.38 -2.10 15.53
N VAL A 67 5.93 -1.57 14.44
CA VAL A 67 5.90 -2.23 13.12
C VAL A 67 6.67 -3.55 13.13
N LEU A 68 7.81 -3.62 13.84
CA LEU A 68 8.60 -4.86 13.94
C LEU A 68 7.84 -5.94 14.71
N ARG A 69 7.25 -5.57 15.85
CA ARG A 69 6.46 -6.49 16.66
C ARG A 69 5.25 -7.00 15.89
N LEU A 70 4.50 -6.11 15.21
CA LEU A 70 3.41 -6.51 14.34
C LEU A 70 3.85 -7.55 13.30
N LEU A 71 4.98 -7.32 12.64
CA LEU A 71 5.51 -8.25 11.65
C LEU A 71 5.92 -9.59 12.28
N ALA A 72 6.67 -9.55 13.40
CA ALA A 72 7.21 -10.75 14.04
C ALA A 72 6.14 -11.65 14.70
N GLU A 73 4.99 -11.11 15.08
CA GLU A 73 3.86 -11.89 15.58
C GLU A 73 3.14 -12.66 14.46
N HIS A 74 3.34 -12.26 13.19
CA HIS A 74 2.58 -12.79 12.07
C HIS A 74 3.42 -13.34 10.91
N ALA A 75 4.75 -13.25 10.97
CA ALA A 75 5.68 -13.76 9.96
C ALA A 75 6.94 -14.33 10.63
N ASP A 76 7.68 -15.16 9.90
CA ASP A 76 9.02 -15.59 10.30
C ASP A 76 10.00 -14.49 9.90
N VAL A 77 10.59 -13.79 10.90
CA VAL A 77 11.39 -12.60 10.68
C VAL A 77 12.83 -12.85 11.11
N GLU A 78 13.75 -12.62 10.20
CA GLU A 78 15.17 -12.60 10.46
C GLU A 78 15.65 -11.14 10.55
N THR A 79 16.39 -10.80 11.60
CA THR A 79 16.88 -9.44 11.84
C THR A 79 18.37 -9.41 12.03
N GLU A 80 19.02 -8.31 11.61
CA GLU A 80 20.42 -8.00 11.91
C GLU A 80 20.55 -6.73 12.77
N TYR A 81 21.76 -6.45 13.23
CA TYR A 81 22.10 -5.25 14.02
C TYR A 81 21.21 -5.02 15.25
N GLY A 82 20.83 -6.11 15.94
CA GLY A 82 20.03 -6.02 17.16
C GLY A 82 18.55 -5.68 16.94
N GLY A 83 18.01 -6.01 15.79
CA GLY A 83 16.60 -5.79 15.42
C GLY A 83 16.34 -4.50 14.63
N GLY A 84 17.39 -3.72 14.36
CA GLY A 84 17.23 -2.46 13.60
C GLY A 84 17.08 -2.63 12.08
N PHE A 85 17.37 -3.82 11.56
CA PHE A 85 17.29 -4.13 10.13
C PHE A 85 16.61 -5.49 9.92
N ILE A 86 15.70 -5.55 8.94
CA ILE A 86 15.04 -6.79 8.52
C ILE A 86 15.92 -7.45 7.46
N ASP A 87 16.50 -8.60 7.80
CA ASP A 87 17.32 -9.39 6.89
C ASP A 87 16.49 -10.37 6.06
N GLY A 88 15.38 -10.86 6.60
CA GLY A 88 14.47 -11.74 5.89
C GLY A 88 13.08 -11.81 6.47
N ILE A 89 12.09 -12.07 5.59
CA ILE A 89 10.71 -12.38 5.97
C ILE A 89 10.27 -13.64 5.22
N ASP A 90 9.77 -14.64 5.97
CA ASP A 90 9.29 -15.91 5.43
C ASP A 90 10.29 -16.60 4.49
N GLY A 91 11.60 -16.49 4.81
CA GLY A 91 12.69 -17.09 4.05
C GLY A 91 13.14 -16.34 2.79
N LEU A 92 12.56 -15.15 2.48
CA LEU A 92 13.09 -14.24 1.48
C LEU A 92 14.11 -13.31 2.13
N GLN A 93 15.38 -13.52 1.77
CA GLN A 93 16.53 -12.82 2.34
C GLN A 93 16.81 -11.51 1.63
N SER A 94 17.12 -10.48 2.40
CA SER A 94 17.67 -9.21 1.91
C SER A 94 19.04 -9.43 1.24
N SER A 95 19.29 -8.68 0.17
CA SER A 95 20.59 -8.75 -0.53
C SER A 95 21.55 -7.65 -0.12
N PHE A 96 21.41 -7.11 1.08
CA PHE A 96 22.17 -5.95 1.56
C PHE A 96 23.69 -6.01 1.29
N GLY A 97 24.28 -7.20 1.28
CA GLY A 97 25.70 -7.39 0.94
C GLY A 97 26.04 -7.30 -0.55
N ALA A 98 25.03 -7.25 -1.44
CA ALA A 98 25.17 -7.23 -2.90
C ALA A 98 24.87 -5.85 -3.51
N VAL A 99 25.01 -4.78 -2.73
CA VAL A 99 24.79 -3.38 -3.19
C VAL A 99 25.60 -3.12 -4.46
N GLY A 100 24.88 -2.75 -5.55
CA GLY A 100 25.48 -2.57 -6.88
C GLY A 100 25.31 -3.76 -7.83
N SER A 101 24.76 -4.89 -7.37
CA SER A 101 24.26 -5.94 -8.25
C SER A 101 22.89 -5.55 -8.81
N ALA A 102 22.64 -5.85 -10.09
CA ALA A 102 21.33 -5.65 -10.71
C ALA A 102 20.22 -6.50 -10.06
N ASP A 103 20.62 -7.59 -9.38
CA ASP A 103 19.70 -8.51 -8.71
C ASP A 103 19.56 -8.23 -7.21
N ALA A 104 20.18 -7.15 -6.69
CA ALA A 104 20.01 -6.78 -5.29
C ALA A 104 18.57 -6.41 -5.00
N ALA A 105 17.98 -7.06 -3.99
CA ALA A 105 16.60 -6.85 -3.56
C ALA A 105 16.54 -6.79 -2.04
N ASP A 106 15.66 -5.96 -1.52
CA ASP A 106 15.50 -5.74 -0.09
C ASP A 106 14.04 -5.54 0.30
N TRP A 107 13.80 -5.53 1.61
CA TRP A 107 12.53 -5.23 2.22
C TRP A 107 12.38 -3.74 2.47
N PHE A 108 11.29 -3.18 1.95
CA PHE A 108 10.85 -1.80 2.21
C PHE A 108 9.51 -1.81 2.90
N TYR A 109 9.23 -0.80 3.74
CA TYR A 109 7.91 -0.71 4.35
C TYR A 109 7.34 0.70 4.33
N TRP A 110 6.02 0.74 4.22
CA TRP A 110 5.21 1.95 4.24
C TRP A 110 4.20 1.86 5.37
N VAL A 111 3.91 3.00 5.98
CA VAL A 111 2.78 3.15 6.90
C VAL A 111 1.84 4.20 6.32
N ASP A 112 0.57 3.84 6.19
CA ASP A 112 -0.47 4.70 5.60
C ASP A 112 -0.06 5.34 4.26
N GLY A 113 0.61 4.59 3.41
CA GLY A 113 1.04 5.04 2.09
C GLY A 113 2.31 5.87 2.05
N THR A 114 3.01 6.09 3.16
CA THR A 114 4.27 6.82 3.24
C THR A 114 5.41 5.86 3.52
N LEU A 115 6.47 5.90 2.72
CA LEU A 115 7.69 5.13 2.95
C LEU A 115 8.29 5.52 4.31
N ALA A 116 8.59 4.54 5.13
CA ALA A 116 9.20 4.79 6.44
C ALA A 116 10.66 5.24 6.30
N ASP A 117 11.02 6.22 7.08
CA ASP A 117 12.37 6.79 7.19
C ASP A 117 13.06 6.43 8.53
N VAL A 118 12.42 5.55 9.31
CA VAL A 118 12.92 5.03 10.59
C VAL A 118 12.89 3.51 10.60
N GLY A 119 13.62 2.90 11.55
CA GLY A 119 13.58 1.45 11.77
C GLY A 119 12.20 0.97 12.20
N ALA A 120 11.85 -0.27 11.87
CA ALA A 120 10.53 -0.83 12.16
C ALA A 120 10.20 -0.91 13.67
N ALA A 121 11.21 -1.05 14.53
CA ALA A 121 11.06 -1.02 15.98
C ALA A 121 10.85 0.41 16.56
N ASP A 122 11.15 1.44 15.78
CA ASP A 122 11.02 2.84 16.20
C ASP A 122 9.68 3.46 15.78
N TRP A 123 8.89 2.77 14.95
CA TRP A 123 7.58 3.23 14.52
C TRP A 123 6.47 2.60 15.36
N MET A 124 5.94 3.39 16.30
CA MET A 124 4.80 2.99 17.12
C MET A 124 3.50 3.14 16.35
N LEU A 125 2.75 2.05 16.22
CA LEU A 125 1.49 2.00 15.49
C LEU A 125 0.34 2.55 16.31
N ARG A 126 -0.62 3.11 15.59
CA ARG A 126 -1.91 3.56 16.12
C ARG A 126 -3.02 2.83 15.40
N GLY A 127 -4.14 2.64 16.06
CA GLY A 127 -5.30 2.03 15.43
C GLY A 127 -5.75 2.80 14.18
N GLY A 128 -6.14 2.06 13.17
CA GLY A 128 -6.53 2.56 11.85
C GLY A 128 -5.39 2.63 10.84
N GLU A 129 -4.16 2.27 11.20
CA GLU A 129 -3.01 2.31 10.28
C GLU A 129 -2.86 1.02 9.49
N THR A 130 -2.33 1.15 8.27
CA THR A 130 -1.95 0.03 7.39
C THR A 130 -0.45 0.02 7.19
N VAL A 131 0.18 -1.09 7.54
CA VAL A 131 1.60 -1.37 7.29
C VAL A 131 1.71 -2.25 6.05
N TRP A 132 2.53 -1.85 5.10
CA TRP A 132 2.83 -2.65 3.92
C TRP A 132 4.32 -2.90 3.81
N TRP A 133 4.72 -4.17 3.80
CA TRP A 133 6.06 -4.63 3.48
C TRP A 133 6.09 -5.15 2.07
N ASP A 134 7.08 -4.71 1.27
CA ASP A 134 7.29 -5.22 -0.08
C ASP A 134 8.77 -5.53 -0.34
N TYR A 135 9.00 -6.70 -0.91
CA TYR A 135 10.31 -7.16 -1.33
C TYR A 135 10.50 -6.92 -2.82
N HIS A 136 11.39 -6.03 -3.19
CA HIS A 136 11.67 -5.74 -4.60
C HIS A 136 13.14 -5.39 -4.85
N ARG A 137 13.53 -5.45 -6.12
CA ARG A 137 14.90 -5.16 -6.53
C ARG A 137 15.19 -3.67 -6.45
N TRP A 138 16.42 -3.34 -6.08
CA TRP A 138 16.93 -1.96 -6.08
C TRP A 138 16.92 -1.33 -7.47
N ALA A 139 17.13 -2.14 -8.52
CA ALA A 139 17.11 -1.69 -9.91
C ALA A 139 15.71 -1.26 -10.37
N ASP A 140 14.66 -1.71 -9.68
CA ASP A 140 13.25 -1.51 -10.07
C ASP A 140 12.61 -0.32 -9.35
N ALA A 141 13.31 0.76 -9.10
CA ALA A 141 12.92 1.88 -8.24
C ALA A 141 13.12 1.59 -6.74
N ALA A 142 14.36 1.71 -6.29
CA ALA A 142 14.77 1.45 -4.91
C ALA A 142 14.00 2.28 -3.86
N VAL A 143 13.51 3.46 -4.23
CA VAL A 143 12.82 4.35 -3.30
C VAL A 143 11.51 4.84 -3.93
N VAL A 144 10.39 4.34 -3.44
CA VAL A 144 9.05 4.83 -3.77
C VAL A 144 8.50 5.60 -2.55
N PRO A 145 8.55 6.95 -2.54
CA PRO A 145 8.26 7.75 -1.34
C PRO A 145 6.83 7.62 -0.85
N ALA A 146 5.89 7.35 -1.76
CA ALA A 146 4.48 7.18 -1.41
C ALA A 146 3.81 6.13 -2.29
N ALA A 147 2.82 5.43 -1.74
CA ALA A 147 2.08 4.36 -2.40
C ALA A 147 0.58 4.45 -2.10
N LEU A 148 -0.25 3.91 -2.99
CA LEU A 148 -1.72 3.92 -2.83
C LEU A 148 -2.24 2.79 -1.94
N HIS A 149 -1.41 1.86 -1.50
CA HIS A 149 -1.79 0.62 -0.81
C HIS A 149 -2.75 0.79 0.38
N ALA A 150 -2.70 1.94 1.04
CA ALA A 150 -3.52 2.27 2.20
C ALA A 150 -4.68 3.23 1.88
N PHE A 151 -4.95 3.50 0.58
CA PHE A 151 -6.04 4.39 0.20
C PHE A 151 -7.35 4.05 0.96
N PRO A 152 -8.08 5.04 1.48
CA PRO A 152 -7.93 6.49 1.28
C PRO A 152 -6.89 7.21 2.13
N ARG A 153 -6.12 6.54 2.97
CA ARG A 153 -5.02 7.16 3.73
C ARG A 153 -3.77 7.37 2.86
N PRO A 154 -3.00 8.42 3.14
CA PRO A 154 -3.13 9.40 4.23
C PRO A 154 -4.13 10.53 3.95
N TYR A 155 -4.80 10.51 2.80
CA TYR A 155 -5.66 11.60 2.29
C TYR A 155 -6.90 11.82 3.14
N ALA A 156 -7.53 10.75 3.68
CA ALA A 156 -8.70 10.84 4.56
C ALA A 156 -8.39 11.34 5.98
N ALA A 157 -7.11 11.51 6.35
CA ALA A 157 -6.73 11.93 7.69
C ALA A 157 -6.99 13.42 7.98
N ARG A 158 -7.27 14.21 6.94
CA ARG A 158 -7.49 15.66 7.03
C ARG A 158 -8.27 16.17 5.82
N PRO A 159 -8.87 17.38 5.90
CA PRO A 159 -9.43 18.05 4.74
C PRO A 159 -8.38 18.28 3.65
N LEU A 160 -8.76 18.06 2.40
CA LEU A 160 -7.88 18.14 1.23
C LEU A 160 -8.16 19.39 0.41
N ALA A 161 -7.11 20.03 -0.09
CA ALA A 161 -7.21 20.93 -1.22
C ALA A 161 -7.49 20.11 -2.49
N PHE A 162 -8.56 20.42 -3.19
CA PHE A 162 -8.86 19.88 -4.51
C PHE A 162 -8.46 20.89 -5.58
N THR A 163 -7.52 20.52 -6.44
CA THR A 163 -6.96 21.38 -7.49
C THR A 163 -7.25 20.79 -8.85
N ALA A 164 -7.97 21.53 -9.69
CA ALA A 164 -8.28 21.16 -11.06
C ALA A 164 -8.48 22.40 -11.96
N ALA A 165 -8.30 22.25 -13.28
CA ALA A 165 -8.52 23.35 -14.22
C ALA A 165 -10.01 23.71 -14.39
N ALA A 166 -10.91 22.76 -14.15
CA ALA A 166 -12.36 22.93 -14.11
C ALA A 166 -13.00 21.80 -13.32
N ASP A 167 -14.28 21.91 -13.04
CA ASP A 167 -15.03 20.85 -12.36
C ASP A 167 -14.91 19.51 -13.07
N VAL A 168 -14.72 18.45 -12.26
CA VAL A 168 -14.69 17.07 -12.70
C VAL A 168 -15.98 16.40 -12.22
N ALA A 169 -16.79 15.95 -13.17
CA ALA A 169 -18.08 15.33 -12.84
C ALA A 169 -17.89 14.08 -11.96
N GLY A 170 -18.71 13.94 -10.92
CA GLY A 170 -18.67 12.79 -10.02
C GLY A 170 -17.58 12.83 -8.96
N VAL A 171 -16.68 13.84 -8.94
CA VAL A 171 -15.57 13.91 -7.97
C VAL A 171 -16.06 13.98 -6.53
N ASP A 172 -17.14 14.73 -6.26
CA ASP A 172 -17.68 14.86 -4.88
C ASP A 172 -18.33 13.56 -4.41
N GLU A 173 -19.05 12.87 -5.30
CA GLU A 173 -19.66 11.58 -5.00
C GLU A 173 -18.61 10.52 -4.72
N TRP A 174 -17.58 10.45 -5.58
CA TRP A 174 -16.45 9.54 -5.40
C TRP A 174 -15.69 9.85 -4.11
N ALA A 175 -15.34 11.11 -3.88
CA ALA A 175 -14.62 11.53 -2.68
C ALA A 175 -15.39 11.18 -1.40
N GLY A 176 -16.70 11.47 -1.38
CA GLY A 176 -17.57 11.11 -0.26
C GLY A 176 -17.64 9.60 -0.02
N ALA A 177 -17.73 8.79 -1.08
CA ALA A 177 -17.71 7.33 -1.00
C ALA A 177 -16.35 6.80 -0.51
N ALA A 178 -15.25 7.47 -0.84
CA ALA A 178 -13.90 7.15 -0.39
C ALA A 178 -13.58 7.71 1.01
N GLY A 179 -14.47 8.48 1.63
CA GLY A 179 -14.21 9.13 2.93
C GLY A 179 -13.24 10.31 2.85
N LEU A 180 -13.07 10.92 1.68
CA LEU A 180 -12.25 12.11 1.47
C LEU A 180 -13.08 13.37 1.68
N ASP A 181 -12.53 14.34 2.40
CA ASP A 181 -13.12 15.66 2.61
C ASP A 181 -12.44 16.70 1.70
N LEU A 182 -13.12 17.14 0.66
CA LEU A 182 -12.64 18.14 -0.29
C LEU A 182 -13.06 19.54 0.18
N GLU A 183 -12.32 20.14 1.09
CA GLU A 183 -12.68 21.42 1.71
C GLU A 183 -12.45 22.63 0.81
N THR A 184 -11.30 22.67 0.10
CA THR A 184 -10.88 23.83 -0.68
C THR A 184 -10.77 23.49 -2.16
N ARG A 185 -11.48 24.23 -3.02
CA ARG A 185 -11.34 24.09 -4.48
C ARG A 185 -10.42 25.19 -5.01
N ARG A 186 -9.50 24.78 -5.88
CA ARG A 186 -8.46 25.65 -6.45
C ARG A 186 -8.34 25.43 -7.96
N GLY A 187 -8.02 26.51 -8.68
CA GLY A 187 -7.54 26.42 -10.05
C GLY A 187 -6.09 25.95 -10.14
N LEU A 188 -5.67 25.46 -11.28
CA LEU A 188 -4.26 25.07 -11.50
C LEU A 188 -3.32 26.28 -11.42
N GLU A 189 -3.80 27.48 -11.73
CA GLU A 189 -3.08 28.76 -11.68
C GLU A 189 -2.94 29.36 -10.28
N ASP A 190 -3.66 28.85 -9.28
CA ASP A 190 -3.62 29.36 -7.89
C ASP A 190 -2.32 29.00 -7.15
N GLY A 191 -1.39 28.36 -7.84
CA GLY A 191 -0.11 27.89 -7.31
C GLY A 191 -0.21 26.56 -6.58
N GLU A 192 0.93 26.06 -6.15
CA GLU A 192 1.05 24.75 -5.48
C GLU A 192 0.43 24.78 -4.08
N PRO A 193 -0.50 23.85 -3.76
CA PRO A 193 -0.96 23.64 -2.39
C PRO A 193 0.05 22.76 -1.61
N VAL A 194 -0.13 22.66 -0.31
CA VAL A 194 0.65 21.73 0.52
C VAL A 194 -0.05 20.37 0.57
N GLY A 195 0.20 19.51 -0.42
CA GLY A 195 -0.49 18.23 -0.60
C GLY A 195 -1.95 18.41 -1.05
N GLY A 196 -2.63 17.32 -1.35
CA GLY A 196 -4.04 17.34 -1.74
C GLY A 196 -4.39 16.41 -2.89
N LEU A 197 -5.56 16.63 -3.47
CA LEU A 197 -6.01 15.96 -4.69
C LEU A 197 -5.78 16.88 -5.90
N VAL A 198 -5.03 16.42 -6.88
CA VAL A 198 -4.80 17.11 -8.15
C VAL A 198 -5.44 16.30 -9.27
N MET A 199 -6.35 16.93 -10.04
CA MET A 199 -6.94 16.31 -11.21
C MET A 199 -6.74 17.21 -12.43
N ALA A 200 -6.04 16.70 -13.43
CA ALA A 200 -5.73 17.43 -14.64
C ALA A 200 -5.65 16.50 -15.85
N THR A 201 -5.84 17.02 -17.04
CA THR A 201 -5.38 16.30 -18.23
C THR A 201 -3.85 16.35 -18.28
N ALA A 202 -3.23 15.37 -18.93
CA ALA A 202 -1.78 15.33 -19.11
C ALA A 202 -1.25 16.62 -19.78
N ALA A 203 -2.04 17.21 -20.69
CA ALA A 203 -1.71 18.49 -21.33
C ALA A 203 -1.75 19.68 -20.36
N GLU A 204 -2.78 19.75 -19.49
CA GLU A 204 -2.91 20.78 -18.46
C GLU A 204 -1.77 20.65 -17.41
N ALA A 205 -1.49 19.43 -16.99
CA ALA A 205 -0.38 19.16 -16.06
C ALA A 205 0.96 19.63 -16.63
N ALA A 206 1.25 19.33 -17.88
CA ALA A 206 2.47 19.78 -18.56
C ALA A 206 2.54 21.30 -18.77
N ALA A 207 1.39 21.96 -18.93
CA ALA A 207 1.30 23.41 -19.09
C ALA A 207 1.33 24.20 -17.77
N THR A 208 1.12 23.52 -16.62
CA THR A 208 1.12 24.14 -15.29
C THR A 208 2.50 24.01 -14.64
N PRO A 209 3.26 25.10 -14.47
CA PRO A 209 4.68 25.02 -14.10
C PRO A 209 4.96 24.23 -12.81
N TRP A 210 4.17 24.44 -11.75
CA TRP A 210 4.40 23.76 -10.47
C TRP A 210 4.07 22.25 -10.57
N ILE A 211 3.03 21.85 -11.34
CA ILE A 211 2.72 20.44 -11.57
C ILE A 211 3.84 19.79 -12.40
N ALA A 212 4.26 20.44 -13.47
CA ALA A 212 5.36 19.93 -14.30
C ALA A 212 6.67 19.78 -13.48
N GLN A 213 6.94 20.70 -12.57
CA GLN A 213 8.08 20.62 -11.66
C GLN A 213 7.91 19.46 -10.65
N LEU A 214 6.75 19.34 -10.03
CA LEU A 214 6.43 18.26 -9.09
C LEU A 214 6.58 16.89 -9.77
N LEU A 215 5.98 16.70 -10.94
CA LEU A 215 6.05 15.47 -11.71
C LEU A 215 7.45 15.16 -12.28
N GLY A 216 8.26 16.18 -12.53
CA GLY A 216 9.64 16.07 -13.02
C GLY A 216 10.68 15.84 -11.91
N SER A 217 10.29 15.87 -10.64
CA SER A 217 11.21 15.66 -9.54
C SER A 217 11.51 14.16 -9.39
N ALA A 218 12.79 13.80 -9.36
CA ALA A 218 13.24 12.42 -9.12
C ALA A 218 12.82 11.84 -7.75
N ARG A 219 12.26 12.67 -6.87
CA ARG A 219 11.75 12.25 -5.55
C ARG A 219 10.22 12.21 -5.48
N SER A 220 9.55 12.50 -6.59
CA SER A 220 8.09 12.56 -6.61
C SER A 220 7.39 11.20 -6.60
N GLY A 221 8.10 10.11 -6.86
CA GLY A 221 7.55 8.76 -6.97
C GLY A 221 6.87 8.46 -8.32
N ILE A 222 7.06 9.32 -9.33
CA ILE A 222 6.49 9.16 -10.68
C ILE A 222 7.43 8.38 -11.61
N GLU A 223 7.95 7.28 -11.15
CA GLU A 223 8.98 6.53 -11.88
C GLU A 223 8.39 5.60 -12.95
N PHE A 224 7.08 5.32 -12.87
CA PHE A 224 6.44 4.31 -13.73
C PHE A 224 5.59 4.87 -14.86
N VAL A 225 5.54 6.20 -15.01
CA VAL A 225 4.74 6.85 -16.06
C VAL A 225 5.49 8.02 -16.66
N SER A 226 5.53 8.07 -17.99
CA SER A 226 5.95 9.24 -18.74
C SER A 226 4.75 10.06 -19.17
N ALA A 227 4.62 11.29 -18.65
CA ALA A 227 3.58 12.25 -19.04
C ALA A 227 4.21 13.32 -19.96
N VAL A 228 4.24 13.06 -21.25
CA VAL A 228 4.87 13.94 -22.24
C VAL A 228 3.84 14.40 -23.27
N ALA A 229 3.81 15.70 -23.52
CA ALA A 229 3.03 16.33 -24.59
C ALA A 229 1.53 15.93 -24.61
N GLY A 230 0.93 15.71 -23.46
CA GLY A 230 -0.51 15.35 -23.35
C GLY A 230 -0.80 13.85 -23.51
N SER A 231 0.21 13.02 -23.57
CA SER A 231 0.09 11.55 -23.55
C SER A 231 0.59 10.97 -22.23
N LEU A 232 0.05 9.83 -21.86
CA LEU A 232 0.48 9.02 -20.72
C LEU A 232 1.01 7.70 -21.26
N THR A 233 2.26 7.36 -20.94
CA THR A 233 2.89 6.11 -21.36
C THR A 233 3.46 5.42 -20.15
N LEU A 234 3.16 4.15 -19.95
CA LEU A 234 3.71 3.38 -18.85
C LEU A 234 5.20 3.09 -19.07
N LEU A 235 5.92 2.97 -17.98
CA LEU A 235 7.31 2.51 -17.96
C LEU A 235 7.39 1.22 -17.15
N SER A 236 8.18 0.26 -17.64
CA SER A 236 8.55 -0.89 -16.82
C SER A 236 9.52 -0.48 -15.72
N PRO A 237 9.77 -1.32 -14.72
CA PRO A 237 10.80 -1.08 -13.71
C PRO A 237 12.18 -0.80 -14.29
N ASP A 238 12.52 -1.41 -15.44
CA ASP A 238 13.78 -1.20 -16.17
C ASP A 238 13.77 0.07 -17.04
N GLY A 239 12.68 0.86 -17.01
CA GLY A 239 12.54 2.09 -17.80
C GLY A 239 12.16 1.86 -19.27
N GLU A 240 11.82 0.64 -19.68
CA GLU A 240 11.32 0.38 -21.02
C GLU A 240 9.93 0.98 -21.22
N THR A 241 9.69 1.47 -22.44
CA THR A 241 8.41 2.07 -22.82
C THR A 241 7.35 0.99 -22.98
N GLY A 242 6.29 1.10 -22.18
CA GLY A 242 5.12 0.24 -22.17
C GLY A 242 3.93 0.80 -22.97
N PRO A 243 2.72 0.30 -22.72
CA PRO A 243 1.51 0.76 -23.40
C PRO A 243 1.16 2.20 -23.05
N ALA A 244 0.37 2.82 -23.93
CA ALA A 244 -0.29 4.08 -23.63
C ALA A 244 -1.41 3.86 -22.60
N ALA A 245 -1.56 4.80 -21.66
CA ALA A 245 -2.66 4.83 -20.70
C ALA A 245 -3.63 5.96 -21.02
N SER A 246 -4.92 5.75 -20.76
CA SER A 246 -5.91 6.81 -20.84
C SER A 246 -5.98 7.65 -19.55
N ALA A 247 -5.69 7.04 -18.41
CA ALA A 247 -5.61 7.73 -17.12
C ALA A 247 -4.61 7.04 -16.19
N ILE A 248 -4.13 7.80 -15.20
CA ILE A 248 -3.32 7.29 -14.08
C ILE A 248 -3.84 7.86 -12.77
N ALA A 249 -3.63 7.13 -11.68
CA ALA A 249 -3.72 7.65 -10.32
C ALA A 249 -2.49 7.20 -9.54
N GLN A 250 -1.80 8.15 -8.93
CA GLN A 250 -0.59 7.89 -8.19
C GLN A 250 -0.37 8.90 -7.08
N PRO A 251 0.29 8.53 -5.99
CA PRO A 251 0.80 9.46 -5.02
C PRO A 251 2.02 10.16 -5.59
N VAL A 252 2.17 11.44 -5.27
CA VAL A 252 3.36 12.22 -5.62
C VAL A 252 3.79 13.00 -4.39
N THR A 253 5.04 12.89 -4.02
CA THR A 253 5.58 13.53 -2.83
C THR A 253 6.27 14.84 -3.18
N ASP A 254 5.87 15.92 -2.52
CA ASP A 254 6.68 17.13 -2.49
C ASP A 254 7.88 16.89 -1.56
N PRO A 255 9.12 17.02 -2.04
CA PRO A 255 10.32 16.82 -1.21
C PRO A 255 10.39 17.70 0.02
N ASP A 256 9.77 18.90 -0.03
CA ASP A 256 9.74 19.85 1.09
C ASP A 256 8.64 19.50 2.12
N HIS A 257 7.65 18.68 1.72
CA HIS A 257 6.52 18.25 2.54
C HIS A 257 6.22 16.75 2.39
N PRO A 258 7.18 15.85 2.68
CA PRO A 258 7.04 14.41 2.39
C PRO A 258 5.88 13.72 3.12
N SER A 259 5.46 14.25 4.28
CA SER A 259 4.31 13.72 5.05
C SER A 259 2.94 14.15 4.49
N ARG A 260 2.90 14.91 3.40
CA ARG A 260 1.69 15.42 2.76
C ARG A 260 1.68 15.15 1.27
N PRO A 261 1.65 13.89 0.85
CA PRO A 261 1.66 13.55 -0.56
C PRO A 261 0.42 14.11 -1.27
N PHE A 262 0.59 14.39 -2.55
CA PHE A 262 -0.52 14.61 -3.45
C PHE A 262 -1.09 13.26 -3.92
N LEU A 263 -2.40 13.18 -4.04
CA LEU A 263 -3.04 12.20 -4.92
C LEU A 263 -3.19 12.85 -6.29
N VAL A 264 -2.39 12.43 -7.25
CA VAL A 264 -2.44 12.96 -8.61
C VAL A 264 -3.21 12.00 -9.51
N VAL A 265 -4.28 12.50 -10.12
CA VAL A 265 -5.06 11.79 -11.12
C VAL A 265 -4.92 12.54 -12.44
N LEU A 266 -4.29 11.91 -13.42
CA LEU A 266 -4.15 12.46 -14.76
C LEU A 266 -4.97 11.64 -15.76
N GLY A 267 -5.63 12.33 -16.71
CA GLY A 267 -6.29 11.73 -17.85
C GLY A 267 -5.73 12.29 -19.16
N VAL A 268 -5.79 11.55 -20.25
CA VAL A 268 -5.49 12.09 -21.57
C VAL A 268 -6.58 13.13 -21.95
N SER A 269 -7.82 12.86 -21.57
CA SER A 269 -8.95 13.75 -21.72
C SER A 269 -9.70 13.94 -20.40
N ARG A 270 -10.66 14.90 -20.37
CA ARG A 270 -11.55 15.06 -19.20
C ARG A 270 -12.50 13.88 -19.00
N ALA A 271 -12.90 13.20 -20.08
CA ALA A 271 -13.70 12.00 -19.97
C ALA A 271 -12.93 10.90 -19.23
N ASP A 272 -11.63 10.74 -19.50
CA ASP A 272 -10.79 9.75 -18.82
C ASP A 272 -10.66 10.04 -17.32
N LEU A 273 -10.64 11.32 -16.91
CA LEU A 273 -10.66 11.71 -15.49
C LEU A 273 -11.95 11.27 -14.79
N VAL A 274 -13.10 11.38 -15.47
CA VAL A 274 -14.38 10.93 -14.92
C VAL A 274 -14.47 9.42 -14.86
N ASP A 275 -14.01 8.74 -15.91
CA ASP A 275 -14.12 7.29 -16.07
C ASP A 275 -13.21 6.51 -15.11
N VAL A 276 -12.10 7.09 -14.65
CA VAL A 276 -11.21 6.44 -13.70
C VAL A 276 -11.73 6.49 -12.27
N LEU A 277 -12.46 7.54 -11.86
CA LEU A 277 -12.88 7.75 -10.46
C LEU A 277 -13.59 6.55 -9.82
N PRO A 278 -14.64 5.94 -10.42
CA PRO A 278 -15.32 4.82 -9.77
C PRO A 278 -14.46 3.57 -9.60
N ARG A 279 -13.30 3.52 -10.24
CA ARG A 279 -12.34 2.41 -10.16
C ARG A 279 -11.33 2.60 -9.02
N LEU A 280 -11.19 3.84 -8.49
CA LEU A 280 -10.27 4.15 -7.41
C LEU A 280 -10.95 3.89 -6.06
N THR A 281 -10.87 2.65 -5.61
CA THR A 281 -11.44 2.18 -4.35
C THR A 281 -10.35 1.61 -3.43
N ALA A 282 -10.60 1.50 -2.13
CA ALA A 282 -9.67 0.88 -1.20
C ALA A 282 -9.29 -0.56 -1.62
N GLU A 283 -10.24 -1.32 -2.19
CA GLU A 283 -10.01 -2.67 -2.67
C GLU A 283 -9.10 -2.68 -3.92
N SER A 284 -9.39 -1.89 -4.93
CA SER A 284 -8.61 -1.86 -6.18
C SER A 284 -7.20 -1.31 -6.00
N LEU A 285 -6.99 -0.44 -5.00
CA LEU A 285 -5.73 0.19 -4.68
C LEU A 285 -4.93 -0.52 -3.58
N SER A 286 -5.46 -1.62 -3.03
CA SER A 286 -4.77 -2.42 -2.02
C SER A 286 -3.47 -3.02 -2.58
N ALA A 287 -2.41 -3.02 -1.77
CA ALA A 287 -1.08 -3.56 -2.13
C ALA A 287 -0.61 -3.07 -3.52
N THR A 288 -0.68 -1.76 -3.76
CA THR A 288 -0.19 -1.17 -5.02
C THR A 288 0.44 0.20 -4.80
N VAL A 289 1.43 0.50 -5.60
CA VAL A 289 2.09 1.81 -5.59
C VAL A 289 1.22 2.84 -6.30
N ALA A 290 0.78 2.53 -7.50
CA ALA A 290 0.00 3.40 -8.38
C ALA A 290 -0.82 2.54 -9.35
N VAL A 291 -1.73 3.17 -10.10
CA VAL A 291 -2.56 2.49 -11.11
C VAL A 291 -2.66 3.30 -12.39
N ALA A 292 -2.94 2.60 -13.49
CA ALA A 292 -3.23 3.20 -14.78
C ALA A 292 -4.44 2.52 -15.42
N VAL A 293 -5.08 3.18 -16.39
CA VAL A 293 -6.11 2.61 -17.25
C VAL A 293 -5.52 2.38 -18.64
N VAL A 294 -5.42 1.12 -19.04
CA VAL A 294 -4.92 0.66 -20.34
C VAL A 294 -6.00 -0.15 -21.01
N ASP A 295 -6.37 0.19 -22.24
CA ASP A 295 -7.42 -0.50 -23.02
C ASP A 295 -8.73 -0.67 -22.24
N GLY A 296 -9.06 0.29 -21.37
CA GLY A 296 -10.25 0.27 -20.53
C GLY A 296 -10.14 -0.55 -19.24
N GLU A 297 -9.02 -1.21 -18.98
CA GLU A 297 -8.77 -2.00 -17.76
C GLU A 297 -7.86 -1.25 -16.78
N LEU A 298 -8.16 -1.37 -15.47
CA LEU A 298 -7.28 -0.84 -14.42
C LEU A 298 -6.10 -1.79 -14.21
N VAL A 299 -4.89 -1.29 -14.45
CA VAL A 299 -3.64 -2.04 -14.26
C VAL A 299 -2.83 -1.44 -13.11
N ARG A 300 -2.16 -2.29 -12.33
CA ARG A 300 -1.25 -1.89 -11.26
C ARG A 300 0.10 -1.50 -11.83
N LEU A 301 0.78 -0.57 -11.17
CA LEU A 301 2.14 -0.15 -11.54
C LEU A 301 3.15 -0.64 -10.48
N PRO A 302 4.39 -0.93 -10.88
CA PRO A 302 4.96 -0.80 -12.23
C PRO A 302 4.38 -1.81 -13.23
N TRP A 303 4.31 -1.40 -14.52
CA TRP A 303 3.87 -2.26 -15.61
C TRP A 303 4.98 -3.23 -16.03
N GLY A 304 4.61 -4.49 -16.32
CA GLY A 304 5.58 -5.49 -16.79
C GLY A 304 6.57 -5.96 -15.72
N GLY A 305 6.25 -5.78 -14.45
CA GLY A 305 6.98 -6.40 -13.34
C GLY A 305 6.99 -7.94 -13.47
N PRO A 306 7.96 -8.61 -12.84
CA PRO A 306 8.17 -10.05 -12.96
C PRO A 306 6.98 -10.89 -12.49
#